data_9f898ae88f77443630ecdbfe896bdb99
#
_entry.id   9f898ae88f77443630ecdbfe896bdb99
#
_cell.length_a   1.000
_cell.length_b   1.000
_cell.length_c   1.000
_cell.angle_alpha   90.00
_cell.angle_beta   90.00
_cell.angle_gamma   90.00
#
_symmetry.space_group_name_H-M   'P 1'
#
loop_
_entity.id
_entity.type
_entity.pdbx_description
1 polymer ?
#
loop_
_entity_poly.entity_id
_entity_poly.type
_entity_poly.pdbx_seq_one_letter_code
_entity_poly.pdbx_strand_id
1 'polypeptide(L)'
;MKLKLRTQNTETLKSTLSLVNPLRKFIVLRFCPEKLYIILVNGQSVTQEPQVWCNLKISSIFDQIEILSLRDDTILLEINLELLLQTLRNFDRANSDGLNIRLQRKDSSGGLGTNTGNGRTASLALFYANVNANSNTINHTFRIPVKILKNTHDMMLLKEPELNDVQLIMKLPNEFVSIYKRMDKFKKTTNNEIITIKASRRQSGFLGFVLEEEGKYRVTISWNDKLNVQRPNLASMDGESLRMSVLRNTTNSDVVDDNDESEDKEITVRLKDWQMASKIVALCKTVVLVITSRDCILHCLLDDSDDVEIIYYISGIRIRNPIDY
;
A
#
# COMPACT_ATOMS: atom_id res chain seq x y z
N MET A 1 4.69 -24.41 12.14
CA MET A 1 4.18 -23.05 11.82
C MET A 1 3.02 -22.78 12.76
N LYS A 2 3.09 -21.73 13.54
CA LYS A 2 2.11 -21.31 14.55
C LYS A 2 1.93 -19.80 14.45
N LEU A 3 0.68 -19.34 14.39
CA LEU A 3 0.31 -17.94 14.46
C LEU A 3 -0.80 -17.80 15.49
N LYS A 4 -0.54 -17.01 16.53
CA LYS A 4 -1.54 -16.59 17.51
C LYS A 4 -1.33 -15.13 17.82
N LEU A 5 -2.36 -14.34 17.66
CA LEU A 5 -2.36 -12.92 17.90
C LEU A 5 -3.57 -12.58 18.77
N ARG A 6 -3.44 -11.56 19.61
CA ARG A 6 -4.56 -10.98 20.37
C ARG A 6 -4.50 -9.46 20.26
N THR A 7 -5.66 -8.84 20.09
CA THR A 7 -5.78 -7.38 20.11
C THR A 7 -7.08 -6.97 20.79
N GLN A 8 -7.05 -5.82 21.45
CA GLN A 8 -8.25 -5.16 21.99
C GLN A 8 -8.74 -4.07 21.03
N ASN A 9 -7.86 -3.54 20.16
CA ASN A 9 -8.18 -2.48 19.23
C ASN A 9 -7.85 -2.88 17.79
N THR A 10 -8.87 -2.95 16.95
CA THR A 10 -8.73 -3.30 15.52
C THR A 10 -8.73 -2.08 14.60
N GLU A 11 -8.85 -0.86 15.12
CA GLU A 11 -9.10 0.35 14.34
C GLU A 11 -8.01 0.61 13.28
N THR A 12 -6.74 0.56 13.69
CA THR A 12 -5.61 0.77 12.78
C THR A 12 -5.57 -0.27 11.65
N LEU A 13 -5.71 -1.55 12.02
CA LEU A 13 -5.75 -2.64 11.04
C LEU A 13 -6.94 -2.51 10.10
N LYS A 14 -8.13 -2.23 10.63
CA LYS A 14 -9.36 -2.06 9.86
C LYS A 14 -9.29 -0.86 8.92
N SER A 15 -8.76 0.27 9.39
CA SER A 15 -8.57 1.48 8.60
C SER A 15 -7.63 1.22 7.43
N THR A 16 -6.46 0.63 7.68
CA THR A 16 -5.49 0.29 6.62
C THR A 16 -6.09 -0.69 5.59
N LEU A 17 -6.75 -1.76 6.05
CA LEU A 17 -7.41 -2.71 5.16
C LEU A 17 -8.53 -2.07 4.34
N SER A 18 -9.26 -1.11 4.91
CA SER A 18 -10.34 -0.40 4.22
C SER A 18 -9.84 0.52 3.11
N LEU A 19 -8.63 1.09 3.29
CA LEU A 19 -7.97 1.90 2.25
C LEU A 19 -7.64 1.08 1.00
N VAL A 20 -7.18 -0.14 1.18
CA VAL A 20 -6.73 -1.00 0.10
C VAL A 20 -7.83 -1.89 -0.48
N ASN A 21 -8.97 -2.01 0.20
CA ASN A 21 -10.10 -2.85 -0.23
C ASN A 21 -10.63 -2.55 -1.65
N PRO A 22 -10.72 -1.26 -2.10
CA PRO A 22 -11.17 -0.98 -3.46
C PRO A 22 -10.21 -1.42 -4.55
N LEU A 23 -8.95 -1.72 -4.18
CA LEU A 23 -7.90 -2.05 -5.13
C LEU A 23 -7.92 -3.53 -5.50
N ARG A 24 -8.13 -4.42 -4.53
CA ARG A 24 -8.08 -5.88 -4.74
C ARG A 24 -8.94 -6.67 -3.76
N LYS A 25 -9.50 -7.77 -4.26
CA LYS A 25 -10.30 -8.72 -3.47
C LYS A 25 -9.42 -9.64 -2.59
N PHE A 26 -8.28 -10.07 -3.11
CA PHE A 26 -7.33 -10.92 -2.40
C PHE A 26 -6.04 -10.16 -2.15
N ILE A 27 -5.52 -10.30 -0.93
CA ILE A 27 -4.27 -9.68 -0.48
C ILE A 27 -3.37 -10.73 0.14
N VAL A 28 -2.08 -10.43 0.23
CA VAL A 28 -1.14 -11.23 0.99
C VAL A 28 -0.82 -10.53 2.30
N LEU A 29 -0.99 -11.25 3.39
CA LEU A 29 -0.52 -10.86 4.72
C LEU A 29 0.80 -11.58 5.00
N ARG A 30 1.86 -10.82 5.30
CA ARG A 30 3.13 -11.35 5.77
C ARG A 30 3.31 -10.94 7.22
N PHE A 31 3.26 -11.93 8.09
CA PHE A 31 3.50 -11.75 9.51
C PHE A 31 4.97 -12.03 9.81
N CYS A 32 5.66 -11.04 10.37
CA CYS A 32 7.02 -11.12 10.90
C CYS A 32 6.99 -10.75 12.38
N PRO A 33 8.02 -11.06 13.19
CA PRO A 33 8.04 -10.72 14.60
C PRO A 33 7.83 -9.25 14.93
N GLU A 34 8.32 -8.36 14.08
CA GLU A 34 8.26 -6.91 14.27
C GLU A 34 7.21 -6.20 13.44
N LYS A 35 6.90 -6.71 12.24
CA LYS A 35 6.06 -6.04 11.25
C LYS A 35 4.99 -6.96 10.66
N LEU A 36 3.83 -6.41 10.41
CA LEU A 36 2.80 -6.97 9.55
C LEU A 36 2.83 -6.24 8.21
N TYR A 37 3.02 -6.97 7.11
CA TYR A 37 2.92 -6.42 5.77
C TYR A 37 1.59 -6.81 5.14
N ILE A 38 0.91 -5.83 4.53
CA ILE A 38 -0.25 -6.05 3.68
C ILE A 38 0.20 -5.76 2.25
N ILE A 39 0.22 -6.79 1.41
CA ILE A 39 0.85 -6.74 0.09
C ILE A 39 -0.21 -6.97 -0.99
N LEU A 40 -0.29 -6.03 -1.93
CA LEU A 40 -1.15 -6.09 -3.09
C LEU A 40 -0.29 -6.06 -4.34
N VAL A 41 0.03 -7.23 -4.86
CA VAL A 41 0.84 -7.41 -6.08
C VAL A 41 0.11 -8.34 -7.02
N ASN A 42 0.11 -8.06 -8.31
CA ASN A 42 -0.38 -8.99 -9.33
C ASN A 42 0.78 -9.70 -9.99
N GLY A 43 1.17 -10.85 -9.45
CA GLY A 43 2.26 -11.65 -9.98
C GLY A 43 1.99 -12.33 -11.33
N GLN A 44 0.75 -12.28 -11.83
CA GLN A 44 0.34 -12.98 -13.07
C GLN A 44 -0.12 -12.02 -14.17
N SER A 45 -0.16 -10.71 -13.93
CA SER A 45 -0.61 -9.76 -14.94
C SER A 45 0.50 -9.38 -15.91
N VAL A 46 0.21 -9.50 -17.19
CA VAL A 46 1.05 -8.96 -18.27
C VAL A 46 1.03 -7.43 -18.26
N THR A 47 -0.02 -6.84 -17.69
CA THR A 47 -0.13 -5.40 -17.47
C THR A 47 0.52 -5.04 -16.14
N GLN A 48 1.42 -4.06 -16.15
CA GLN A 48 2.01 -3.50 -14.94
C GLN A 48 0.92 -2.77 -14.13
N GLU A 49 0.22 -3.50 -13.28
CA GLU A 49 -0.74 -2.91 -12.36
C GLU A 49 -0.01 -2.28 -11.17
N PRO A 50 -0.62 -1.26 -10.51
CA PRO A 50 -0.06 -0.68 -9.31
C PRO A 50 0.18 -1.73 -8.22
N GLN A 51 1.28 -1.57 -7.50
CA GLN A 51 1.60 -2.38 -6.33
C GLN A 51 1.39 -1.54 -5.07
N VAL A 52 0.86 -2.16 -4.02
CA VAL A 52 0.70 -1.50 -2.72
C VAL A 52 1.35 -2.34 -1.64
N TRP A 53 2.16 -1.70 -0.84
CA TRP A 53 2.86 -2.27 0.29
C TRP A 53 2.52 -1.46 1.53
N CYS A 54 1.80 -2.08 2.49
CA CYS A 54 1.54 -1.44 3.76
C CYS A 54 2.41 -2.13 4.82
N ASN A 55 3.19 -1.36 5.53
CA ASN A 55 4.07 -1.81 6.60
C ASN A 55 3.47 -1.33 7.92
N LEU A 56 3.08 -2.26 8.79
CA LEU A 56 2.50 -1.95 10.08
C LEU A 56 3.38 -2.52 11.18
N LYS A 57 3.67 -1.72 12.19
CA LYS A 57 4.38 -2.19 13.37
C LYS A 57 3.45 -3.14 14.15
N ILE A 58 3.85 -4.41 14.25
CA ILE A 58 2.95 -5.45 14.77
C ILE A 58 2.55 -5.22 16.23
N SER A 59 3.44 -4.64 17.04
CA SER A 59 3.20 -4.33 18.44
C SER A 59 2.24 -3.14 18.66
N SER A 60 1.99 -2.30 17.64
CA SER A 60 0.97 -1.23 17.73
C SER A 60 -0.44 -1.75 17.43
N ILE A 61 -0.56 -2.96 16.89
CA ILE A 61 -1.84 -3.58 16.53
C ILE A 61 -2.23 -4.71 17.49
N PHE A 62 -1.25 -5.50 17.96
CA PHE A 62 -1.49 -6.69 18.74
C PHE A 62 -0.79 -6.63 20.11
N ASP A 63 -1.56 -6.93 21.16
CA ASP A 63 -1.08 -6.97 22.54
C ASP A 63 -0.30 -8.25 22.85
N GLN A 64 -0.66 -9.36 22.17
CA GLN A 64 0.01 -10.65 22.29
C GLN A 64 0.33 -11.19 20.91
N ILE A 65 1.59 -11.58 20.72
CA ILE A 65 2.14 -12.01 19.45
C ILE A 65 2.91 -13.31 19.65
N GLU A 66 2.49 -14.37 18.96
CA GLU A 66 3.21 -15.64 18.90
C GLU A 66 3.29 -16.09 17.45
N ILE A 67 4.45 -15.93 16.82
CA ILE A 67 4.74 -16.30 15.45
C ILE A 67 5.90 -17.29 15.47
N LEU A 68 5.67 -18.52 15.02
CA LEU A 68 6.70 -19.55 14.91
C LEU A 68 6.66 -20.18 13.52
N SER A 69 7.76 -20.09 12.80
CA SER A 69 7.93 -20.67 11.48
C SER A 69 9.38 -21.14 11.28
N LEU A 70 9.59 -22.15 10.45
CA LEU A 70 10.94 -22.58 10.04
C LEU A 70 11.60 -21.60 9.05
N ARG A 71 10.98 -20.48 8.77
CA ARG A 71 11.42 -19.44 7.81
C ARG A 71 11.53 -18.11 8.55
N ASP A 72 12.51 -18.01 9.42
CA ASP A 72 12.80 -16.80 10.21
C ASP A 72 11.52 -16.21 10.84
N ASP A 73 10.69 -17.08 11.40
CA ASP A 73 9.40 -16.75 12.00
C ASP A 73 8.47 -15.91 11.10
N THR A 74 8.60 -16.11 9.79
CA THR A 74 7.76 -15.42 8.79
C THR A 74 6.64 -16.33 8.29
N ILE A 75 5.42 -15.82 8.25
CA ILE A 75 4.22 -16.51 7.78
C ILE A 75 3.53 -15.67 6.71
N LEU A 76 3.36 -16.24 5.51
CA LEU A 76 2.68 -15.59 4.38
C LEU A 76 1.35 -16.27 4.09
N LEU A 77 0.29 -15.47 4.04
CA LEU A 77 -1.08 -15.93 3.82
C LEU A 77 -1.75 -15.08 2.75
N GLU A 78 -2.31 -15.72 1.71
CA GLU A 78 -3.25 -15.06 0.81
C GLU A 78 -4.67 -15.21 1.38
N ILE A 79 -5.40 -14.10 1.49
CA ILE A 79 -6.70 -14.02 2.16
C ILE A 79 -7.67 -13.13 1.39
N ASN A 80 -8.98 -13.44 1.47
CA ASN A 80 -10.03 -12.56 0.99
C ASN A 80 -10.21 -11.38 1.94
N LEU A 81 -9.94 -10.17 1.44
CA LEU A 81 -9.94 -8.93 2.22
C LEU A 81 -11.33 -8.56 2.74
N GLU A 82 -12.37 -8.75 1.92
CA GLU A 82 -13.74 -8.38 2.30
C GLU A 82 -14.24 -9.22 3.48
N LEU A 83 -13.97 -10.54 3.47
CA LEU A 83 -14.31 -11.43 4.59
C LEU A 83 -13.58 -11.04 5.88
N LEU A 84 -12.30 -10.65 5.76
CA LEU A 84 -11.53 -10.19 6.92
C LEU A 84 -12.11 -8.88 7.48
N LEU A 85 -12.37 -7.90 6.64
CA LEU A 85 -12.98 -6.62 7.04
C LEU A 85 -14.37 -6.81 7.66
N GLN A 86 -15.20 -7.68 7.08
CA GLN A 86 -16.52 -7.98 7.64
C GLN A 86 -16.41 -8.56 9.06
N THR A 87 -15.45 -9.46 9.27
CA THR A 87 -15.23 -10.07 10.59
C THR A 87 -14.74 -9.04 11.61
N LEU A 88 -13.81 -8.14 11.23
CA LEU A 88 -13.33 -7.07 12.10
C LEU A 88 -14.47 -6.09 12.47
N ARG A 89 -15.32 -5.72 11.52
CA ARG A 89 -16.51 -4.86 11.79
C ARG A 89 -17.51 -5.53 12.72
N ASN A 90 -17.66 -6.86 12.64
CA ASN A 90 -18.54 -7.61 13.54
C ASN A 90 -17.97 -7.63 14.97
N PHE A 91 -16.64 -7.76 15.11
CA PHE A 91 -15.95 -7.68 16.39
C PHE A 91 -16.15 -6.29 17.04
N ASP A 92 -15.93 -5.19 16.31
CA ASP A 92 -16.10 -3.83 16.83
C ASP A 92 -17.52 -3.57 17.39
N ARG A 93 -18.53 -4.19 16.78
CA ARG A 93 -19.93 -4.08 17.23
C ARG A 93 -20.26 -4.97 18.42
N ALA A 94 -19.43 -5.95 18.72
CA ALA A 94 -19.73 -6.98 19.72
C ALA A 94 -19.41 -6.53 21.16
N ASN A 95 -18.75 -5.38 21.36
CA ASN A 95 -18.29 -4.90 22.67
C ASN A 95 -17.56 -6.00 23.46
N SER A 96 -16.58 -6.61 22.83
CA SER A 96 -15.81 -7.75 23.37
C SER A 96 -14.48 -7.30 23.94
N ASP A 97 -13.98 -8.00 24.95
CA ASP A 97 -12.73 -7.71 25.65
C ASP A 97 -11.46 -7.98 24.81
N GLY A 98 -11.60 -8.57 23.63
CA GLY A 98 -10.47 -8.80 22.75
C GLY A 98 -10.74 -9.82 21.65
N LEU A 99 -10.03 -9.63 20.55
CA LEU A 99 -10.05 -10.49 19.38
C LEU A 99 -8.81 -11.40 19.39
N ASN A 100 -9.03 -12.70 19.34
CA ASN A 100 -7.97 -13.67 19.16
C ASN A 100 -7.94 -14.15 17.72
N ILE A 101 -6.77 -14.14 17.11
CA ILE A 101 -6.53 -14.58 15.73
C ILE A 101 -5.57 -15.76 15.74
N ARG A 102 -5.93 -16.87 15.09
CA ARG A 102 -5.10 -18.07 15.02
C ARG A 102 -5.12 -18.69 13.64
N LEU A 103 -3.97 -19.16 13.19
CA LEU A 103 -3.89 -19.99 12.01
C LEU A 103 -4.23 -21.44 12.39
N GLN A 104 -5.24 -22.01 11.72
CA GLN A 104 -5.68 -23.38 11.92
C GLN A 104 -5.54 -24.18 10.62
N ARG A 105 -5.19 -25.46 10.76
CA ARG A 105 -5.30 -26.41 9.66
C ARG A 105 -6.74 -26.90 9.59
N LYS A 106 -7.26 -27.08 8.40
CA LYS A 106 -8.50 -27.83 8.22
C LYS A 106 -8.11 -29.32 8.26
N ASP A 107 -8.41 -29.97 9.34
CA ASP A 107 -8.38 -31.43 9.37
C ASP A 107 -9.52 -31.88 8.47
N SER A 108 -9.19 -32.62 7.43
CA SER A 108 -10.17 -33.34 6.60
C SER A 108 -10.69 -34.54 7.43
N SER A 109 -11.51 -34.21 8.44
CA SER A 109 -12.23 -35.23 9.19
C SER A 109 -13.37 -35.78 8.31
N GLY A 110 -13.16 -36.98 7.78
CA GLY A 110 -14.21 -37.92 7.43
C GLY A 110 -15.17 -37.51 6.30
N GLY A 111 -14.72 -37.58 5.05
CA GLY A 111 -15.56 -37.60 3.86
C GLY A 111 -14.93 -38.51 2.82
N LEU A 112 -15.51 -39.69 2.65
CA LEU A 112 -15.22 -40.63 1.58
C LEU A 112 -15.55 -39.95 0.24
N GLY A 113 -14.58 -39.50 -0.54
CA GLY A 113 -14.91 -39.00 -1.87
C GLY A 113 -13.84 -38.09 -2.47
N THR A 114 -13.17 -38.67 -3.47
CA THR A 114 -12.37 -38.05 -4.55
C THR A 114 -11.07 -37.35 -4.17
N ASN A 115 -10.00 -38.12 -4.32
CA ASN A 115 -8.62 -37.67 -4.49
C ASN A 115 -8.49 -36.78 -5.73
N THR A 116 -8.64 -35.48 -5.58
CA THR A 116 -8.18 -34.50 -6.56
C THR A 116 -7.54 -33.32 -5.85
N GLY A 117 -6.21 -33.30 -5.85
CA GLY A 117 -5.40 -32.14 -5.53
C GLY A 117 -4.97 -32.03 -4.08
N ASN A 118 -3.69 -32.14 -3.88
CA ASN A 118 -2.90 -32.02 -2.65
C ASN A 118 -2.95 -30.63 -1.98
N GLY A 119 -4.14 -30.05 -1.79
CA GLY A 119 -4.33 -28.75 -1.20
C GLY A 119 -4.71 -28.85 0.27
N ARG A 120 -3.72 -28.89 1.20
CA ARG A 120 -3.98 -28.65 2.63
C ARG A 120 -4.60 -27.28 2.82
N THR A 121 -5.92 -27.22 3.01
CA THR A 121 -6.64 -25.98 3.25
C THR A 121 -6.37 -25.53 4.69
N ALA A 122 -5.94 -24.28 4.83
CA ALA A 122 -5.78 -23.61 6.12
C ALA A 122 -6.89 -22.55 6.28
N SER A 123 -7.15 -22.16 7.49
CA SER A 123 -8.04 -21.04 7.79
C SER A 123 -7.41 -20.11 8.83
N LEU A 124 -7.65 -18.82 8.67
CA LEU A 124 -7.42 -17.83 9.72
C LEU A 124 -8.70 -17.80 10.58
N ALA A 125 -8.59 -18.23 11.81
CA ALA A 125 -9.70 -18.28 12.74
C ALA A 125 -9.65 -17.07 13.68
N LEU A 126 -10.76 -16.33 13.75
CA LEU A 126 -10.94 -15.16 14.59
C LEU A 126 -11.98 -15.51 15.66
N PHE A 127 -11.61 -15.30 16.92
CA PHE A 127 -12.45 -15.64 18.08
C PHE A 127 -12.62 -14.44 18.97
N TYR A 128 -13.84 -14.19 19.38
CA TYR A 128 -14.15 -13.24 20.44
C TYR A 128 -15.40 -13.66 21.21
N ALA A 129 -15.53 -13.15 22.41
CA ALA A 129 -16.69 -13.38 23.25
C ALA A 129 -17.33 -12.05 23.65
N ASN A 130 -18.64 -11.98 23.63
CA ASN A 130 -19.37 -10.87 24.21
C ASN A 130 -20.26 -11.36 25.35
N VAL A 131 -20.48 -10.49 26.34
CA VAL A 131 -21.36 -10.78 27.48
C VAL A 131 -22.65 -10.01 27.26
N ASN A 132 -23.77 -10.73 27.24
CA ASN A 132 -25.08 -10.12 27.13
C ASN A 132 -25.51 -9.49 28.45
N ALA A 133 -26.56 -8.64 28.42
CA ALA A 133 -27.15 -8.01 29.59
C ALA A 133 -27.53 -9.00 30.72
N ASN A 134 -27.79 -10.26 30.37
CA ASN A 134 -28.08 -11.34 31.31
C ASN A 134 -26.83 -12.12 31.78
N SER A 135 -25.64 -11.56 31.62
CA SER A 135 -24.35 -12.19 31.95
C SER A 135 -24.05 -13.51 31.23
N ASN A 136 -24.77 -13.81 30.16
CA ASN A 136 -24.47 -14.97 29.30
C ASN A 136 -23.35 -14.64 28.33
N THR A 137 -22.34 -15.49 28.26
CA THR A 137 -21.24 -15.34 27.32
C THR A 137 -21.59 -15.99 25.99
N ILE A 138 -21.54 -15.21 24.90
CA ILE A 138 -21.70 -15.70 23.54
C ILE A 138 -20.32 -15.72 22.86
N ASN A 139 -19.89 -16.91 22.45
CA ASN A 139 -18.64 -17.10 21.75
C ASN A 139 -18.85 -17.05 20.24
N HIS A 140 -18.12 -16.16 19.58
CA HIS A 140 -18.10 -16.03 18.12
C HIS A 140 -16.82 -16.65 17.55
N THR A 141 -16.96 -17.40 16.48
CA THR A 141 -15.84 -18.00 15.76
C THR A 141 -16.05 -17.85 14.27
N PHE A 142 -15.15 -17.12 13.63
CA PHE A 142 -15.11 -16.95 12.19
C PHE A 142 -13.88 -17.65 11.63
N ARG A 143 -14.05 -18.45 10.58
CA ARG A 143 -12.95 -19.14 9.90
C ARG A 143 -12.89 -18.68 8.46
N ILE A 144 -11.87 -17.88 8.13
CA ILE A 144 -11.65 -17.35 6.79
C ILE A 144 -10.65 -18.29 6.09
N PRO A 145 -11.02 -18.89 4.95
CA PRO A 145 -10.09 -19.72 4.19
C PRO A 145 -8.87 -18.91 3.75
N VAL A 146 -7.68 -19.49 3.90
CA VAL A 146 -6.42 -18.86 3.48
C VAL A 146 -5.57 -19.84 2.71
N LYS A 147 -4.80 -19.32 1.74
CA LYS A 147 -3.75 -20.05 1.05
C LYS A 147 -2.41 -19.69 1.69
N ILE A 148 -1.70 -20.70 2.19
CA ILE A 148 -0.36 -20.51 2.73
C ILE A 148 0.64 -20.51 1.57
N LEU A 149 1.37 -19.40 1.41
CA LEU A 149 2.38 -19.26 0.36
C LEU A 149 3.70 -19.87 0.84
N LYS A 150 4.16 -20.92 0.15
CA LYS A 150 5.34 -21.69 0.55
C LYS A 150 6.42 -21.74 -0.51
N ASN A 151 6.07 -21.53 -1.77
CA ASN A 151 6.99 -21.68 -2.88
C ASN A 151 7.96 -20.52 -2.96
N THR A 152 9.21 -20.79 -3.30
CA THR A 152 10.23 -19.77 -3.54
C THR A 152 9.81 -18.81 -4.63
N HIS A 153 9.13 -19.29 -5.67
CA HIS A 153 8.60 -18.46 -6.74
C HIS A 153 7.56 -17.44 -6.23
N ASP A 154 6.58 -17.86 -5.41
CA ASP A 154 5.60 -16.95 -4.82
C ASP A 154 6.29 -15.88 -3.96
N MET A 155 7.37 -16.25 -3.26
CA MET A 155 8.14 -15.33 -2.42
C MET A 155 8.96 -14.33 -3.23
N MET A 156 9.49 -14.72 -4.39
CA MET A 156 10.22 -13.81 -5.28
C MET A 156 9.30 -12.72 -5.86
N LEU A 157 8.05 -13.07 -6.18
CA LEU A 157 7.03 -12.12 -6.64
C LEU A 157 6.58 -11.15 -5.55
N LEU A 158 6.85 -11.48 -4.28
CA LEU A 158 6.52 -10.69 -3.11
C LEU A 158 7.75 -9.93 -2.57
N LYS A 159 8.72 -9.62 -3.41
CA LYS A 159 9.80 -8.69 -3.09
C LYS A 159 9.33 -7.28 -3.41
N GLU A 160 9.43 -6.40 -2.43
CA GLU A 160 9.14 -4.99 -2.65
C GLU A 160 10.09 -4.39 -3.68
N PRO A 161 9.61 -3.55 -4.62
CA PRO A 161 10.46 -2.89 -5.59
C PRO A 161 11.57 -2.07 -4.92
N GLU A 162 12.78 -2.18 -5.43
CA GLU A 162 13.90 -1.36 -4.98
C GLU A 162 13.76 0.07 -5.52
N LEU A 163 14.05 1.05 -4.68
CA LEU A 163 14.06 2.46 -5.05
C LEU A 163 15.39 2.79 -5.74
N ASN A 164 15.49 2.41 -7.00
CA ASN A 164 16.66 2.73 -7.82
C ASN A 164 16.39 4.01 -8.63
N ASP A 165 17.45 4.74 -8.96
CA ASP A 165 17.41 5.94 -9.84
C ASP A 165 16.38 7.00 -9.40
N VAL A 166 16.33 7.28 -8.10
CA VAL A 166 15.46 8.35 -7.59
C VAL A 166 15.93 9.68 -8.15
N GLN A 167 15.05 10.36 -8.89
CA GLN A 167 15.34 11.63 -9.55
C GLN A 167 14.81 12.82 -8.75
N LEU A 168 13.66 12.65 -8.08
CA LEU A 168 13.02 13.72 -7.35
C LEU A 168 12.21 13.16 -6.18
N ILE A 169 12.26 13.87 -5.06
CA ILE A 169 11.48 13.59 -3.85
C ILE A 169 10.76 14.87 -3.46
N MET A 170 9.44 14.81 -3.26
CA MET A 170 8.63 15.98 -2.98
C MET A 170 7.56 15.64 -1.94
N LYS A 171 7.51 16.41 -0.84
CA LYS A 171 6.40 16.32 0.11
C LYS A 171 5.19 17.05 -0.46
N LEU A 172 4.07 16.35 -0.54
CA LEU A 172 2.82 16.93 -1.02
C LEU A 172 2.07 17.65 0.12
N PRO A 173 1.50 18.82 -0.14
CA PRO A 173 0.67 19.52 0.83
C PRO A 173 -0.65 18.78 1.06
N ASN A 174 -1.29 18.99 2.22
CA ASN A 174 -2.55 18.32 2.57
C ASN A 174 -3.69 18.66 1.58
N GLU A 175 -3.66 19.87 1.02
CA GLU A 175 -4.64 20.36 0.04
C GLU A 175 -4.50 19.67 -1.33
N PHE A 176 -3.43 18.91 -1.53
CA PHE A 176 -3.16 18.17 -2.77
C PHE A 176 -4.33 17.27 -3.20
N VAL A 177 -5.11 16.77 -2.25
CA VAL A 177 -6.33 15.99 -2.50
C VAL A 177 -7.31 16.72 -3.42
N SER A 178 -7.30 18.06 -3.42
CA SER A 178 -8.15 18.86 -4.29
C SER A 178 -7.84 18.64 -5.79
N ILE A 179 -6.61 18.31 -6.13
CA ILE A 179 -6.18 18.02 -7.50
C ILE A 179 -6.87 16.78 -8.03
N TYR A 180 -6.97 15.71 -7.22
CA TYR A 180 -7.71 14.50 -7.62
C TYR A 180 -9.17 14.81 -7.96
N LYS A 181 -9.84 15.64 -7.16
CA LYS A 181 -11.23 16.07 -7.40
C LYS A 181 -11.37 16.87 -8.70
N ARG A 182 -10.37 17.68 -9.06
CA ARG A 182 -10.34 18.41 -10.33
C ARG A 182 -10.15 17.46 -11.51
N MET A 183 -9.23 16.50 -11.40
CA MET A 183 -8.98 15.51 -12.45
C MET A 183 -10.17 14.58 -12.70
N ASP A 184 -10.95 14.23 -11.68
CA ASP A 184 -12.15 13.41 -11.84
C ASP A 184 -13.20 14.03 -12.78
N LYS A 185 -13.23 15.36 -12.90
CA LYS A 185 -14.13 16.05 -13.83
C LYS A 185 -13.79 15.75 -15.30
N PHE A 186 -12.53 15.47 -15.59
CA PHE A 186 -12.06 15.19 -16.95
C PHE A 186 -12.12 13.71 -17.32
N LYS A 187 -12.31 12.81 -16.35
CA LYS A 187 -12.38 11.36 -16.58
C LYS A 187 -13.43 10.92 -17.59
N LYS A 188 -14.58 11.64 -17.66
CA LYS A 188 -15.68 11.32 -18.56
C LYS A 188 -15.51 11.86 -19.99
N THR A 189 -14.61 12.82 -20.16
CA THR A 189 -14.42 13.53 -21.45
C THR A 189 -13.21 13.01 -22.21
N THR A 190 -12.35 12.22 -21.55
CA THR A 190 -11.11 11.72 -22.13
C THR A 190 -11.22 10.25 -22.47
N ASN A 191 -11.02 9.91 -23.75
CA ASN A 191 -10.66 8.54 -24.15
C ASN A 191 -9.19 8.25 -23.78
N ASN A 192 -8.45 9.23 -23.29
CA ASN A 192 -7.04 9.12 -23.00
C ASN A 192 -6.84 8.53 -21.59
N GLU A 193 -6.20 7.39 -21.56
CA GLU A 193 -5.96 6.63 -20.34
C GLU A 193 -4.66 7.04 -19.61
N ILE A 194 -3.96 8.08 -20.08
CA ILE A 194 -2.65 8.48 -19.58
C ILE A 194 -2.65 9.90 -19.02
N ILE A 195 -1.76 10.11 -18.05
CA ILE A 195 -1.46 11.41 -17.44
C ILE A 195 0.05 11.58 -17.36
N THR A 196 0.53 12.76 -17.75
CA THR A 196 1.93 13.13 -17.60
C THR A 196 2.11 13.98 -16.35
N ILE A 197 2.95 13.54 -15.45
CA ILE A 197 3.33 14.22 -14.20
C ILE A 197 4.65 14.92 -14.47
N LYS A 198 4.67 16.24 -14.31
CA LYS A 198 5.86 17.09 -14.44
C LYS A 198 6.22 17.63 -13.07
N ALA A 199 7.45 17.48 -12.66
CA ALA A 199 7.94 18.00 -11.39
C ALA A 199 9.31 18.63 -11.54
N SER A 200 9.54 19.75 -10.85
CA SER A 200 10.77 20.50 -10.91
C SER A 200 11.13 21.07 -9.54
N ARG A 201 12.42 21.30 -9.33
CA ARG A 201 12.94 22.03 -8.15
C ARG A 201 12.93 23.55 -8.37
N ARG A 202 12.76 24.01 -9.59
CA ARG A 202 12.74 25.43 -9.93
C ARG A 202 11.62 26.16 -9.19
N GLN A 203 11.81 27.44 -8.91
CA GLN A 203 10.79 28.32 -8.32
C GLN A 203 10.17 27.80 -7.00
N SER A 204 11.01 27.25 -6.12
CA SER A 204 10.56 26.66 -4.84
C SER A 204 9.67 25.41 -4.99
N GLY A 205 9.82 24.70 -6.11
CA GLY A 205 9.10 23.48 -6.44
C GLY A 205 7.89 23.69 -7.35
N PHE A 206 7.81 22.88 -8.37
CA PHE A 206 6.70 22.85 -9.32
C PHE A 206 6.17 21.42 -9.44
N LEU A 207 4.86 21.26 -9.49
CA LEU A 207 4.18 20.01 -9.77
C LEU A 207 3.02 20.25 -10.72
N GLY A 208 3.07 19.65 -11.89
CA GLY A 208 2.05 19.78 -12.93
C GLY A 208 1.54 18.42 -13.43
N PHE A 209 0.30 18.40 -13.83
CA PHE A 209 -0.40 17.25 -14.40
C PHE A 209 -0.94 17.62 -15.76
N VAL A 210 -0.52 16.91 -16.79
CA VAL A 210 -0.94 17.16 -18.17
C VAL A 210 -1.79 15.98 -18.63
N LEU A 211 -3.04 16.30 -19.02
CA LEU A 211 -3.97 15.44 -19.70
C LEU A 211 -4.11 15.94 -21.12
N GLU A 212 -3.70 15.15 -22.11
CA GLU A 212 -3.71 15.57 -23.50
C GLU A 212 -4.35 14.50 -24.36
N GLU A 213 -5.27 14.91 -25.23
CA GLU A 213 -5.83 14.09 -26.30
C GLU A 213 -5.55 14.80 -27.61
N GLU A 214 -4.73 14.17 -28.46
CA GLU A 214 -4.24 14.75 -29.71
C GLU A 214 -5.39 15.25 -30.57
N GLY A 215 -5.28 16.51 -31.05
CA GLY A 215 -6.29 17.15 -31.87
C GLY A 215 -7.58 17.57 -31.18
N LYS A 216 -7.73 17.35 -29.85
CA LYS A 216 -8.96 17.71 -29.14
C LYS A 216 -8.75 18.72 -28.03
N TYR A 217 -7.89 18.40 -27.06
CA TYR A 217 -7.63 19.30 -25.93
C TYR A 217 -6.34 18.94 -25.21
N ARG A 218 -5.83 19.94 -24.49
CA ARG A 218 -4.76 19.78 -23.50
C ARG A 218 -5.15 20.52 -22.23
N VAL A 219 -5.23 19.78 -21.11
CA VAL A 219 -5.51 20.34 -19.80
C VAL A 219 -4.26 20.20 -18.94
N THR A 220 -3.82 21.31 -18.38
CA THR A 220 -2.73 21.34 -17.41
C THR A 220 -3.26 21.80 -16.06
N ILE A 221 -3.05 21.02 -15.03
CA ILE A 221 -3.35 21.36 -13.66
C ILE A 221 -2.02 21.46 -12.92
N SER A 222 -1.67 22.63 -12.41
CA SER A 222 -0.40 22.84 -11.71
C SER A 222 -0.61 23.31 -10.29
N TRP A 223 0.33 22.94 -9.44
CA TRP A 223 0.52 23.43 -8.09
C TRP A 223 1.72 24.36 -8.08
N ASN A 224 1.50 25.62 -7.78
CA ASN A 224 2.52 26.67 -7.89
C ASN A 224 2.93 27.26 -6.52
N ASP A 225 2.40 26.71 -5.41
CA ASP A 225 2.84 27.11 -4.08
C ASP A 225 4.19 26.44 -3.73
N LYS A 226 4.81 26.94 -2.65
CA LYS A 226 6.04 26.36 -2.15
C LYS A 226 5.89 24.88 -1.85
N LEU A 227 6.65 24.05 -2.58
CA LEU A 227 6.73 22.61 -2.37
C LEU A 227 8.08 22.27 -1.75
N ASN A 228 8.07 21.41 -0.75
CA ASN A 228 9.30 20.91 -0.17
C ASN A 228 9.88 19.82 -1.08
N VAL A 229 10.88 20.18 -1.86
CA VAL A 229 11.57 19.30 -2.80
C VAL A 229 12.95 18.98 -2.28
N GLN A 230 13.26 17.68 -2.12
CA GLN A 230 14.53 17.20 -1.60
C GLN A 230 15.41 16.64 -2.71
N ARG A 231 16.73 16.75 -2.53
CA ARG A 231 17.70 16.03 -3.37
C ARG A 231 17.85 14.60 -2.84
N PRO A 232 17.83 13.59 -3.72
CA PRO A 232 18.21 12.25 -3.30
C PRO A 232 19.69 12.26 -2.93
N ASN A 233 20.01 12.03 -1.67
CA ASN A 233 21.39 11.90 -1.22
C ASN A 233 21.86 10.48 -1.51
N LEU A 234 22.45 10.28 -2.70
CA LEU A 234 22.81 8.96 -3.24
C LEU A 234 23.97 8.25 -2.50
N ALA A 235 24.67 8.97 -1.60
CA ALA A 235 25.94 8.46 -1.06
C ALA A 235 25.80 7.53 0.16
N SER A 236 24.61 7.36 0.76
CA SER A 236 24.51 6.68 2.07
C SER A 236 23.26 5.83 2.29
N MET A 237 22.56 5.38 1.23
CA MET A 237 21.20 4.92 1.43
C MET A 237 20.96 3.45 1.09
N ASP A 238 20.88 2.63 2.14
CA ASP A 238 20.07 1.43 2.15
C ASP A 238 18.60 1.83 1.95
N GLY A 239 17.82 1.07 1.19
CA GLY A 239 16.44 1.43 0.87
C GLY A 239 15.55 1.75 2.09
N GLU A 240 15.84 1.19 3.25
CA GLU A 240 15.15 1.44 4.52
C GLU A 240 15.55 2.80 5.14
N SER A 241 16.82 3.20 5.00
CA SER A 241 17.34 4.52 5.43
C SER A 241 16.77 5.64 4.58
N LEU A 242 16.59 5.43 3.27
CA LEU A 242 15.96 6.38 2.34
C LEU A 242 14.52 6.69 2.76
N ARG A 243 13.76 5.67 3.12
CA ARG A 243 12.37 5.79 3.57
C ARG A 243 12.26 6.66 4.81
N MET A 244 13.07 6.39 5.81
CA MET A 244 13.03 7.11 7.08
C MET A 244 13.58 8.53 6.97
N SER A 245 14.59 8.76 6.14
CA SER A 245 15.16 10.10 5.95
C SER A 245 14.22 11.03 5.18
N VAL A 246 13.54 10.52 4.14
CA VAL A 246 12.55 11.28 3.36
C VAL A 246 11.39 11.73 4.23
N LEU A 247 10.94 10.88 5.16
CA LEU A 247 9.82 11.18 6.03
C LEU A 247 10.19 12.11 7.19
N ARG A 248 11.42 12.02 7.71
CA ARG A 248 11.89 12.78 8.90
C ARG A 248 12.56 14.10 8.56
N ASN A 249 13.29 14.21 7.45
CA ASN A 249 14.11 15.37 7.11
C ASN A 249 13.35 16.50 6.40
N THR A 250 12.11 16.75 6.76
CA THR A 250 11.33 17.86 6.20
C THR A 250 11.70 19.23 6.74
N THR A 251 12.73 19.35 7.62
CA THR A 251 13.08 20.60 8.31
C THR A 251 14.42 21.22 7.90
N ASN A 252 15.27 20.51 7.18
CA ASN A 252 16.53 21.09 6.73
C ASN A 252 16.38 21.69 5.32
N SER A 253 16.16 22.99 5.28
CA SER A 253 16.37 23.82 4.09
C SER A 253 17.86 23.86 3.79
N ASP A 254 18.40 22.85 3.11
CA ASP A 254 19.73 22.97 2.53
C ASP A 254 19.69 24.07 1.46
N VAL A 255 20.59 25.03 1.65
CA VAL A 255 20.82 26.19 0.80
C VAL A 255 20.88 25.72 -0.65
N VAL A 256 19.98 26.23 -1.45
CA VAL A 256 19.92 25.97 -2.89
C VAL A 256 21.17 26.54 -3.51
N ASP A 257 22.04 25.69 -4.00
CA ASP A 257 23.13 26.09 -4.89
C ASP A 257 22.49 26.37 -6.27
N ASP A 258 22.34 27.65 -6.60
CA ASP A 258 21.62 28.15 -7.78
C ASP A 258 22.25 27.75 -9.14
N ASN A 259 23.37 27.03 -9.12
CA ASN A 259 24.13 26.68 -10.31
C ASN A 259 23.81 25.29 -10.90
N ASP A 260 22.90 24.54 -10.29
CA ASP A 260 22.51 23.24 -10.85
C ASP A 260 21.29 23.45 -11.79
N GLU A 261 21.49 23.38 -13.10
CA GLU A 261 20.44 23.33 -14.12
C GLU A 261 19.60 22.05 -13.89
N SER A 262 18.77 22.07 -12.83
CA SER A 262 17.92 20.96 -12.50
C SER A 262 16.87 20.80 -13.60
N GLU A 263 17.06 19.80 -14.43
CA GLU A 263 16.10 19.41 -15.43
C GLU A 263 14.73 19.14 -14.82
N ASP A 264 13.70 19.58 -15.50
CA ASP A 264 12.33 19.16 -15.18
C ASP A 264 12.23 17.65 -15.31
N LYS A 265 11.64 16.99 -14.34
CA LYS A 265 11.40 15.55 -14.37
C LYS A 265 9.97 15.27 -14.80
N GLU A 266 9.84 14.34 -15.72
CA GLU A 266 8.55 14.01 -16.31
C GLU A 266 8.36 12.49 -16.30
N ILE A 267 7.18 12.05 -15.88
CA ILE A 267 6.77 10.65 -15.95
C ILE A 267 5.32 10.54 -16.42
N THR A 268 5.08 9.66 -17.38
CA THR A 268 3.74 9.35 -17.87
C THR A 268 3.25 8.05 -17.25
N VAL A 269 2.05 8.10 -16.65
CA VAL A 269 1.41 6.95 -15.99
C VAL A 269 -0.04 6.80 -16.45
N ARG A 270 -0.66 5.66 -16.17
CA ARG A 270 -2.09 5.49 -16.43
C ARG A 270 -2.91 6.36 -15.48
N LEU A 271 -3.83 7.14 -16.03
CA LEU A 271 -4.71 8.01 -15.26
C LEU A 271 -5.50 7.24 -14.21
N LYS A 272 -6.00 6.05 -14.57
CA LYS A 272 -6.72 5.15 -13.64
C LYS A 272 -5.87 4.80 -12.42
N ASP A 273 -4.61 4.44 -12.63
CA ASP A 273 -3.71 4.02 -11.55
C ASP A 273 -3.38 5.18 -10.62
N TRP A 274 -3.17 6.37 -11.19
CA TRP A 274 -3.01 7.60 -10.41
C TRP A 274 -4.26 7.91 -9.58
N GLN A 275 -5.45 7.84 -10.18
CA GLN A 275 -6.72 8.12 -9.50
C GLN A 275 -7.05 7.13 -8.37
N MET A 276 -6.66 5.87 -8.52
CA MET A 276 -6.86 4.85 -7.48
C MET A 276 -6.12 5.19 -6.17
N ALA A 277 -5.01 5.93 -6.22
CA ALA A 277 -4.28 6.39 -5.05
C ALA A 277 -5.05 7.46 -4.24
N SER A 278 -6.08 8.11 -4.82
CA SER A 278 -6.76 9.25 -4.22
C SER A 278 -7.29 9.01 -2.80
N LYS A 279 -7.78 7.80 -2.50
CA LYS A 279 -8.27 7.45 -1.16
C LYS A 279 -7.14 7.33 -0.14
N ILE A 280 -5.99 6.78 -0.56
CA ILE A 280 -4.81 6.66 0.29
C ILE A 280 -4.30 8.05 0.61
N VAL A 281 -4.08 8.89 -0.42
CA VAL A 281 -3.62 10.27 -0.27
C VAL A 281 -4.56 11.11 0.61
N ALA A 282 -5.88 10.89 0.50
CA ALA A 282 -6.87 11.67 1.26
C ALA A 282 -6.90 11.37 2.76
N LEU A 283 -6.44 10.19 3.17
CA LEU A 283 -6.52 9.75 4.58
C LEU A 283 -5.16 9.76 5.28
N CYS A 284 -4.06 9.83 4.53
CA CYS A 284 -2.73 9.91 5.10
C CYS A 284 -2.36 11.35 5.47
N LYS A 285 -1.72 11.54 6.62
CA LYS A 285 -1.26 12.84 7.09
C LYS A 285 -0.03 13.34 6.35
N THR A 286 0.86 12.43 5.98
CA THR A 286 2.05 12.76 5.23
C THR A 286 2.08 11.96 3.94
N VAL A 287 2.26 12.65 2.82
CA VAL A 287 2.39 12.04 1.50
C VAL A 287 3.62 12.61 0.82
N VAL A 288 4.50 11.72 0.41
CA VAL A 288 5.73 12.05 -0.33
C VAL A 288 5.64 11.43 -1.72
N LEU A 289 5.79 12.26 -2.74
CA LEU A 289 5.92 11.82 -4.12
C LEU A 289 7.40 11.57 -4.42
N VAL A 290 7.70 10.40 -4.93
CA VAL A 290 9.03 10.03 -5.41
C VAL A 290 8.92 9.71 -6.89
N ILE A 291 9.75 10.35 -7.70
CA ILE A 291 9.85 10.09 -9.14
C ILE A 291 11.19 9.43 -9.39
N THR A 292 11.16 8.28 -10.05
CA THR A 292 12.33 7.56 -10.56
C THR A 292 12.34 7.62 -12.08
N SER A 293 13.35 7.04 -12.71
CA SER A 293 13.39 6.90 -14.17
C SER A 293 12.29 6.02 -14.75
N ARG A 294 11.60 5.23 -13.91
CA ARG A 294 10.63 4.22 -14.36
C ARG A 294 9.30 4.27 -13.64
N ASP A 295 9.26 4.74 -12.42
CA ASP A 295 8.11 4.62 -11.55
C ASP A 295 7.78 5.95 -10.86
N CYS A 296 6.50 6.15 -10.61
CA CYS A 296 5.97 7.19 -9.75
C CYS A 296 5.49 6.53 -8.46
N ILE A 297 6.00 6.97 -7.31
CA ILE A 297 5.75 6.31 -6.04
C ILE A 297 5.16 7.33 -5.08
N LEU A 298 4.08 6.94 -4.41
CA LEU A 298 3.50 7.68 -3.30
C LEU A 298 3.81 6.96 -2.00
N HIS A 299 4.63 7.61 -1.18
CA HIS A 299 5.01 7.13 0.13
C HIS A 299 4.18 7.88 1.17
N CYS A 300 3.34 7.18 1.90
CA CYS A 300 2.30 7.75 2.74
C CYS A 300 2.44 7.26 4.18
N LEU A 301 2.32 8.17 5.16
CA LEU A 301 2.13 7.83 6.57
C LEU A 301 0.68 8.09 6.96
N LEU A 302 0.05 7.11 7.58
CA LEU A 302 -1.35 7.22 8.00
C LEU A 302 -1.52 8.29 9.06
N ASP A 303 -0.61 8.34 10.02
CA ASP A 303 -0.57 9.30 11.11
C ASP A 303 0.86 9.76 11.43
N ASP A 304 1.05 10.45 12.55
CA ASP A 304 2.37 10.95 12.97
C ASP A 304 3.20 9.93 13.77
N SER A 305 2.65 8.72 14.02
CA SER A 305 3.31 7.70 14.84
C SER A 305 4.35 6.87 14.09
N ASP A 306 4.40 6.97 12.77
CA ASP A 306 5.21 6.11 11.89
C ASP A 306 4.88 4.60 12.01
N ASP A 307 3.78 4.24 12.69
CA ASP A 307 3.39 2.86 12.91
C ASP A 307 2.78 2.22 11.66
N VAL A 308 2.24 3.05 10.74
CA VAL A 308 1.61 2.62 9.50
C VAL A 308 2.14 3.40 8.31
N GLU A 309 2.87 2.72 7.47
CA GLU A 309 3.43 3.20 6.22
C GLU A 309 2.74 2.53 5.05
N ILE A 310 2.35 3.29 4.04
CA ILE A 310 1.72 2.79 2.82
C ILE A 310 2.52 3.28 1.63
N ILE A 311 3.03 2.37 0.82
CA ILE A 311 3.81 2.68 -0.36
C ILE A 311 3.02 2.22 -1.58
N TYR A 312 2.71 3.16 -2.47
CA TYR A 312 1.93 2.94 -3.67
C TYR A 312 2.82 3.14 -4.90
N TYR A 313 3.14 2.07 -5.60
CA TYR A 313 3.98 2.07 -6.80
C TYR A 313 3.12 2.13 -8.06
N ILE A 314 3.41 3.09 -8.93
CA ILE A 314 2.77 3.25 -10.24
C ILE A 314 3.86 3.19 -11.30
N SER A 315 3.81 2.20 -12.15
CA SER A 315 4.78 2.07 -13.23
C SER A 315 4.55 3.08 -14.35
N GLY A 316 5.62 3.72 -14.78
CA GLY A 316 5.62 4.63 -15.92
C GLY A 316 5.35 3.91 -17.24
N ILE A 317 4.67 4.59 -18.15
CA ILE A 317 4.42 4.14 -19.52
C ILE A 317 5.53 4.70 -20.40
N ARG A 318 6.24 3.83 -21.10
CA ARG A 318 7.17 4.25 -22.15
C ARG A 318 6.37 4.56 -23.43
N ILE A 319 6.28 5.81 -23.80
CA ILE A 319 5.77 6.22 -25.11
C ILE A 319 6.92 5.91 -26.09
N ARG A 320 6.74 4.91 -26.97
CA ARG A 320 7.67 4.70 -28.08
C ARG A 320 7.48 5.84 -29.06
N ASN A 321 8.49 6.67 -29.25
CA ASN A 321 8.51 7.61 -30.34
C ASN A 321 8.51 6.84 -31.67
N PRO A 322 7.65 7.18 -32.64
CA PRO A 322 7.56 6.45 -33.92
C PRO A 322 8.76 6.67 -34.86
N ILE A 323 9.87 7.27 -34.39
CA ILE A 323 11.05 7.63 -35.19
C ILE A 323 12.17 6.54 -35.14
N ASP A 324 11.97 5.46 -34.39
CA ASP A 324 12.97 4.38 -34.28
C ASP A 324 12.74 3.23 -35.30
N TYR A 325 12.31 3.55 -36.54
CA TYR A 325 12.28 2.65 -37.68
C TYR A 325 13.09 3.23 -38.84
#